data_fea71ad5df22f22e9e9b800c05d47985
#
_entry.id   fea71ad5df22f22e9e9b800c05d47985
#
_cell.length_a   1.000
_cell.length_b   1.000
_cell.length_c   1.000
_cell.angle_alpha   90.00
_cell.angle_beta   90.00
_cell.angle_gamma   90.00
#
_symmetry.space_group_name_H-M   'P 1'
#
loop_
_entity.id
_entity.type
_entity.pdbx_description
1 polymer ?
#
loop_
_entity_poly.entity_id
_entity_poly.type
_entity_poly.pdbx_seq_one_letter_code
_entity_poly.pdbx_strand_id
1 'polypeptide(L)'
;SQQIGYYLHRASMRSGSALLSRELHPVAPLLDNLTSALNKVYQRKGVNISLDISPEISFVGEKNDFMEVMGNLLDNACKYCLEFVEVSARVTDNELHIIVEDDGPGIPHNKREVVFDRGQRADTLRPGQGVGLSVAREIVDQYEGKIETGESLLGGARMEVIFGRQQPVLNDS
;
A
#
# COMPACT_ATOMS: atom_id res chain seq x y z
N SER A 1 0.39 10.96 17.04
CA SER A 1 1.71 11.30 16.51
C SER A 1 1.59 12.29 15.38
N GLN A 2 2.69 12.83 15.00
CA GLN A 2 2.70 13.81 13.94
C GLN A 2 2.19 13.25 12.63
N GLN A 3 2.51 12.01 12.38
CA GLN A 3 2.11 11.38 11.13
C GLN A 3 0.60 11.22 11.06
N ILE A 4 -0.03 10.87 12.16
CA ILE A 4 -1.47 10.75 12.19
C ILE A 4 -2.11 12.10 11.97
N GLY A 5 -1.58 13.15 12.58
CA GLY A 5 -2.10 14.49 12.38
C GLY A 5 -1.98 14.94 10.94
N TYR A 6 -0.85 14.61 10.32
CA TYR A 6 -0.65 14.95 8.92
C TYR A 6 -1.70 14.30 8.02
N TYR A 7 -1.99 13.04 8.27
CA TYR A 7 -2.99 12.36 7.48
C TYR A 7 -4.37 12.96 7.62
N LEU A 8 -4.78 13.25 8.84
CA LEU A 8 -6.08 13.86 9.05
C LEU A 8 -6.19 15.19 8.33
N HIS A 9 -5.13 15.97 8.35
CA HIS A 9 -5.09 17.23 7.67
C HIS A 9 -5.25 17.06 6.16
N ARG A 10 -4.51 16.12 5.58
CA ARG A 10 -4.59 15.87 4.16
C ARG A 10 -5.97 15.39 3.74
N ALA A 11 -6.51 14.45 4.50
CA ALA A 11 -7.82 13.90 4.16
C ALA A 11 -8.90 14.96 4.21
N SER A 12 -8.83 15.87 5.17
CA SER A 12 -9.85 16.89 5.27
C SER A 12 -9.70 17.95 4.19
N MET A 13 -8.49 18.17 3.70
CA MET A 13 -8.28 19.15 2.65
C MET A 13 -8.73 18.68 1.29
N ARG A 14 -8.80 17.38 1.09
CA ARG A 14 -9.29 16.85 -0.17
C ARG A 14 -10.63 16.22 0.06
N SER A 15 -11.66 17.00 -0.06
CA SER A 15 -12.99 16.53 0.25
C SER A 15 -13.64 15.79 -0.90
N GLY A 16 -12.95 15.53 -1.96
CA GLY A 16 -13.54 14.78 -3.05
C GLY A 16 -12.52 14.39 -4.08
N SER A 17 -12.89 13.42 -4.91
CA SER A 17 -11.98 12.91 -5.92
C SER A 17 -11.62 13.95 -6.97
N ALA A 18 -12.42 14.98 -7.11
CA ALA A 18 -12.12 16.02 -8.10
C ALA A 18 -10.85 16.79 -7.77
N LEU A 19 -10.40 16.74 -6.52
CA LEU A 19 -9.20 17.45 -6.11
C LEU A 19 -7.93 16.62 -6.26
N LEU A 20 -8.04 15.38 -6.69
CA LEU A 20 -6.85 14.56 -6.85
C LEU A 20 -6.06 14.99 -8.08
N SER A 21 -4.75 14.97 -7.93
CA SER A 21 -3.85 15.23 -9.04
C SER A 21 -4.03 14.18 -10.13
N ARG A 22 -3.77 14.58 -11.36
CA ARG A 22 -3.79 13.65 -12.49
C ARG A 22 -2.39 13.41 -13.05
N GLU A 23 -1.37 13.68 -12.25
CA GLU A 23 -0.01 13.49 -12.69
C GLU A 23 0.34 12.02 -12.74
N LEU A 24 1.21 11.67 -13.69
CA LEU A 24 1.71 10.31 -13.84
C LEU A 24 3.04 10.18 -13.13
N HIS A 25 3.17 9.13 -12.34
CA HIS A 25 4.43 8.85 -11.64
C HIS A 25 4.82 7.40 -11.91
N PRO A 26 5.99 7.16 -12.52
CA PRO A 26 6.44 5.77 -12.69
C PRO A 26 6.55 5.07 -11.35
N VAL A 27 6.00 3.87 -11.28
CA VAL A 27 5.91 3.15 -10.02
C VAL A 27 7.24 2.56 -9.59
N ALA A 28 8.00 2.02 -10.54
CA ALA A 28 9.24 1.32 -10.19
C ALA A 28 10.23 2.19 -9.42
N PRO A 29 10.53 3.44 -9.85
CA PRO A 29 11.46 4.25 -9.08
C PRO A 29 10.94 4.60 -7.69
N LEU A 30 9.63 4.79 -7.54
CA LEU A 30 9.07 5.09 -6.24
C LEU A 30 9.23 3.91 -5.29
N LEU A 31 8.97 2.71 -5.78
CA LEU A 31 9.14 1.51 -4.96
C LEU A 31 10.61 1.23 -4.68
N ASP A 32 11.49 1.51 -5.62
CA ASP A 32 12.93 1.39 -5.37
C ASP A 32 13.36 2.27 -4.20
N ASN A 33 12.86 3.50 -4.15
CA ASN A 33 13.19 4.41 -3.05
C ASN A 33 12.68 3.87 -1.72
N LEU A 34 11.46 3.38 -1.70
CA LEU A 34 10.89 2.83 -0.48
C LEU A 34 11.66 1.60 0.00
N THR A 35 11.97 0.69 -0.93
CA THR A 35 12.66 -0.54 -0.54
C THR A 35 14.07 -0.24 -0.08
N SER A 36 14.75 0.74 -0.66
CA SER A 36 16.06 1.13 -0.20
C SER A 36 16.02 1.62 1.25
N ALA A 37 15.02 2.44 1.57
CA ALA A 37 14.87 2.93 2.94
C ALA A 37 14.54 1.79 3.89
N LEU A 38 13.64 0.89 3.50
CA LEU A 38 13.25 -0.21 4.35
C LEU A 38 14.37 -1.23 4.55
N ASN A 39 15.20 -1.43 3.53
CA ASN A 39 16.36 -2.30 3.68
C ASN A 39 17.29 -1.79 4.76
N LYS A 40 17.42 -0.49 4.92
CA LYS A 40 18.22 0.05 5.99
C LYS A 40 17.55 -0.14 7.34
N VAL A 41 16.25 0.11 7.41
CA VAL A 41 15.51 -0.03 8.67
C VAL A 41 15.54 -1.46 9.17
N TYR A 42 15.38 -2.41 8.25
CA TYR A 42 15.29 -3.83 8.62
C TYR A 42 16.56 -4.60 8.33
N GLN A 43 17.68 -3.90 8.28
CA GLN A 43 18.96 -4.52 7.95
C GLN A 43 19.33 -5.67 8.87
N ARG A 44 19.10 -5.49 10.16
CA ARG A 44 19.44 -6.54 11.12
C ARG A 44 18.58 -7.78 10.98
N LYS A 45 17.35 -7.58 10.60
CA LYS A 45 16.44 -8.70 10.38
C LYS A 45 16.80 -9.46 9.10
N GLY A 46 17.45 -8.78 8.17
CA GLY A 46 17.85 -9.41 6.93
C GLY A 46 16.70 -9.63 5.96
N VAL A 47 15.76 -8.67 5.92
CA VAL A 47 14.62 -8.78 5.01
C VAL A 47 15.10 -8.67 3.57
N ASN A 48 14.58 -9.53 2.72
CA ASN A 48 14.88 -9.55 1.32
C ASN A 48 13.63 -9.15 0.54
N ILE A 49 13.64 -7.93 -0.03
CA ILE A 49 12.50 -7.41 -0.77
C ILE A 49 12.79 -7.53 -2.25
N SER A 50 11.89 -8.20 -2.95
CA SER A 50 12.01 -8.41 -4.38
C SER A 50 10.92 -7.65 -5.10
N LEU A 51 11.28 -6.84 -6.10
CA LEU A 51 10.34 -6.05 -6.88
C LEU A 51 10.24 -6.64 -8.28
N ASP A 52 9.02 -6.91 -8.70
CA ASP A 52 8.74 -7.37 -10.06
C ASP A 52 7.77 -6.39 -10.68
N ILE A 53 8.30 -5.25 -11.10
CA ILE A 53 7.49 -4.13 -11.59
C ILE A 53 7.94 -3.77 -13.00
N SER A 54 7.04 -3.87 -13.93
CA SER A 54 7.34 -3.47 -15.31
C SER A 54 7.57 -1.97 -15.39
N PRO A 55 8.59 -1.53 -16.13
CA PRO A 55 8.97 -0.10 -16.12
C PRO A 55 7.92 0.84 -16.67
N GLU A 56 6.98 0.34 -17.46
CA GLU A 56 5.97 1.23 -18.04
C GLU A 56 4.78 1.46 -17.10
N ILE A 57 4.74 0.81 -15.95
CA ILE A 57 3.62 0.98 -15.04
C ILE A 57 3.76 2.30 -14.30
N SER A 58 2.69 3.08 -14.31
CA SER A 58 2.65 4.39 -13.66
C SER A 58 1.44 4.50 -12.78
N PHE A 59 1.54 5.38 -11.78
CA PHE A 59 0.44 5.74 -10.89
C PHE A 59 -0.04 7.12 -11.27
N VAL A 60 -1.36 7.27 -11.40
CA VAL A 60 -1.99 8.56 -11.66
C VAL A 60 -2.52 9.09 -10.35
N GLY A 61 -2.01 10.22 -9.91
CA GLY A 61 -2.46 10.80 -8.66
C GLY A 61 -1.35 11.57 -7.97
N GLU A 62 -1.48 11.71 -6.68
CA GLU A 62 -0.49 12.42 -5.88
C GLU A 62 0.57 11.48 -5.40
N LYS A 63 1.80 11.82 -5.70
CA LYS A 63 2.94 10.98 -5.34
C LYS A 63 2.94 10.65 -3.85
N ASN A 64 2.65 11.64 -3.00
CA ASN A 64 2.65 11.41 -1.57
C ASN A 64 1.62 10.39 -1.13
N ASP A 65 0.47 10.34 -1.80
CA ASP A 65 -0.55 9.36 -1.49
C ASP A 65 -0.03 7.95 -1.76
N PHE A 66 0.59 7.77 -2.91
CA PHE A 66 1.15 6.48 -3.27
C PHE A 66 2.23 6.06 -2.27
N MET A 67 3.13 6.98 -1.93
CA MET A 67 4.22 6.68 -1.01
C MET A 67 3.71 6.33 0.39
N GLU A 68 2.64 7.00 0.84
CA GLU A 68 2.08 6.70 2.15
C GLU A 68 1.43 5.34 2.19
N VAL A 69 0.64 5.02 1.17
CA VAL A 69 -0.01 3.73 1.12
C VAL A 69 1.03 2.62 1.03
N MET A 70 1.95 2.75 0.10
CA MET A 70 2.93 1.68 -0.11
C MET A 70 3.91 1.59 1.04
N GLY A 71 4.27 2.72 1.63
CA GLY A 71 5.15 2.71 2.80
C GLY A 71 4.53 1.94 3.95
N ASN A 72 3.24 2.14 4.18
CA ASN A 72 2.54 1.42 5.25
C ASN A 72 2.47 -0.08 4.96
N LEU A 73 2.14 -0.45 3.75
CA LEU A 73 2.02 -1.85 3.41
C LEU A 73 3.37 -2.56 3.43
N LEU A 74 4.39 -1.93 2.89
CA LEU A 74 5.71 -2.55 2.84
C LEU A 74 6.37 -2.61 4.21
N ASP A 75 6.22 -1.56 5.01
CA ASP A 75 6.74 -1.58 6.38
C ASP A 75 6.10 -2.73 7.16
N ASN A 76 4.80 -2.88 6.99
CA ASN A 76 4.07 -3.94 7.64
C ASN A 76 4.58 -5.31 7.22
N ALA A 77 4.76 -5.51 5.93
CA ALA A 77 5.27 -6.78 5.42
C ALA A 77 6.67 -7.07 5.95
N CYS A 78 7.54 -6.07 5.98
CA CYS A 78 8.90 -6.24 6.49
C CYS A 78 8.91 -6.56 7.97
N LYS A 79 7.97 -5.98 8.71
CA LYS A 79 7.88 -6.20 10.16
C LYS A 79 7.48 -7.63 10.47
N TYR A 80 6.58 -8.21 9.70
CA TYR A 80 5.99 -9.50 10.04
C TYR A 80 6.49 -10.67 9.19
N CYS A 81 7.24 -10.43 8.14
CA CYS A 81 7.79 -11.52 7.34
C CYS A 81 8.85 -12.29 8.15
N LEU A 82 9.16 -13.49 7.70
CA LEU A 82 10.31 -14.20 8.21
C LEU A 82 11.57 -13.70 7.52
N GLU A 83 11.56 -13.67 6.20
CA GLU A 83 12.72 -13.21 5.44
C GLU A 83 12.34 -12.51 4.15
N PHE A 84 11.27 -12.96 3.46
CA PHE A 84 11.01 -12.54 2.11
C PHE A 84 9.75 -11.68 1.97
N VAL A 85 9.85 -10.62 1.18
CA VAL A 85 8.73 -9.81 0.76
C VAL A 85 8.82 -9.67 -0.76
N GLU A 86 7.73 -9.94 -1.46
CA GLU A 86 7.68 -9.80 -2.90
C GLU A 86 6.62 -8.79 -3.29
N VAL A 87 6.96 -7.92 -4.23
CA VAL A 87 6.04 -6.89 -4.70
C VAL A 87 5.90 -7.02 -6.20
N SER A 88 4.67 -7.07 -6.65
CA SER A 88 4.40 -7.09 -8.09
C SER A 88 3.29 -6.10 -8.39
N ALA A 89 3.09 -5.81 -9.67
CA ALA A 89 2.08 -4.86 -10.09
C ALA A 89 1.48 -5.29 -11.41
N ARG A 90 0.23 -4.91 -11.62
CA ARG A 90 -0.41 -5.09 -12.90
C ARG A 90 -1.43 -3.98 -13.12
N VAL A 91 -1.77 -3.76 -14.35
CA VAL A 91 -2.70 -2.70 -14.73
C VAL A 91 -3.86 -3.35 -15.46
N THR A 92 -5.06 -2.96 -15.08
CA THR A 92 -6.26 -3.28 -15.85
C THR A 92 -6.83 -1.95 -16.34
N ASP A 93 -8.02 -1.97 -16.91
CA ASP A 93 -8.54 -0.81 -17.65
C ASP A 93 -8.39 0.52 -16.94
N ASN A 94 -8.78 0.60 -15.70
CA ASN A 94 -8.79 1.86 -14.98
C ASN A 94 -8.20 1.68 -13.60
N GLU A 95 -7.47 0.61 -13.39
CA GLU A 95 -6.97 0.28 -12.06
C GLU A 95 -5.52 -0.11 -12.09
N LEU A 96 -4.82 0.29 -11.04
CA LEU A 96 -3.47 -0.15 -10.78
C LEU A 96 -3.50 -1.07 -9.58
N HIS A 97 -3.00 -2.29 -9.75
CA HIS A 97 -2.95 -3.30 -8.69
C HIS A 97 -1.51 -3.46 -8.25
N ILE A 98 -1.26 -3.28 -6.96
CA ILE A 98 0.06 -3.57 -6.38
C ILE A 98 -0.14 -4.68 -5.36
N ILE A 99 0.61 -5.76 -5.51
CA ILE A 99 0.48 -6.92 -4.64
C ILE A 99 1.73 -7.05 -3.80
N VAL A 100 1.55 -7.10 -2.48
CA VAL A 100 2.64 -7.25 -1.53
C VAL A 100 2.44 -8.58 -0.80
N GLU A 101 3.41 -9.47 -0.92
CA GLU A 101 3.33 -10.80 -0.30
C GLU A 101 4.50 -10.99 0.65
N ASP A 102 4.25 -11.69 1.76
CA ASP A 102 5.32 -12.00 2.69
C ASP A 102 5.26 -13.47 3.08
N ASP A 103 6.33 -13.94 3.71
CA ASP A 103 6.45 -15.30 4.17
C ASP A 103 6.26 -15.43 5.68
N GLY A 104 5.57 -14.48 6.28
CA GLY A 104 5.31 -14.50 7.71
C GLY A 104 4.10 -15.37 8.05
N PRO A 105 3.56 -15.20 9.26
CA PRO A 105 2.45 -16.04 9.71
C PRO A 105 1.11 -15.71 9.07
N GLY A 106 1.01 -14.63 8.32
CA GLY A 106 -0.25 -14.29 7.67
C GLY A 106 -1.23 -13.62 8.60
N ILE A 107 -2.43 -13.38 8.10
CA ILE A 107 -3.52 -12.77 8.84
C ILE A 107 -4.64 -13.79 8.94
N PRO A 108 -5.15 -14.07 10.14
CA PRO A 108 -6.24 -15.04 10.28
C PRO A 108 -7.42 -14.69 9.39
N HIS A 109 -7.99 -15.69 8.74
CA HIS A 109 -9.06 -15.49 7.78
C HIS A 109 -10.23 -14.71 8.37
N ASN A 110 -10.61 -15.03 9.58
CA ASN A 110 -11.76 -14.41 10.22
C ASN A 110 -11.48 -12.98 10.69
N LYS A 111 -10.28 -12.48 10.52
CA LYS A 111 -9.94 -11.12 10.93
C LYS A 111 -9.55 -10.23 9.76
N ARG A 112 -9.62 -10.73 8.53
CA ARG A 112 -9.16 -9.95 7.37
C ARG A 112 -9.95 -8.67 7.16
N GLU A 113 -11.23 -8.73 7.42
CA GLU A 113 -12.05 -7.54 7.23
C GLU A 113 -11.83 -6.51 8.31
N VAL A 114 -11.58 -6.95 9.54
CA VAL A 114 -11.40 -6.01 10.63
C VAL A 114 -10.04 -5.32 10.60
N VAL A 115 -9.09 -5.82 9.82
CA VAL A 115 -7.78 -5.21 9.72
C VAL A 115 -7.88 -3.74 9.29
N PHE A 116 -8.90 -3.41 8.51
CA PHE A 116 -9.02 -2.08 7.95
C PHE A 116 -10.02 -1.19 8.69
N ASP A 117 -10.63 -1.71 9.75
CA ASP A 117 -11.58 -0.92 10.49
C ASP A 117 -10.83 0.09 11.34
N ARG A 118 -11.27 1.35 11.27
CA ARG A 118 -10.63 2.38 12.07
C ARG A 118 -10.86 2.07 13.54
N GLY A 119 -9.83 2.14 14.33
CA GLY A 119 -9.95 1.93 15.75
C GLY A 119 -9.84 0.50 16.20
N GLN A 120 -9.57 -0.43 15.31
CA GLN A 120 -9.35 -1.79 15.71
C GLN A 120 -8.12 -1.90 16.58
N ARG A 121 -8.21 -2.76 17.57
CA ARG A 121 -7.13 -2.94 18.52
C ARG A 121 -6.04 -3.83 17.98
N ALA A 122 -4.83 -3.52 18.37
CA ALA A 122 -3.69 -4.30 17.94
C ALA A 122 -3.73 -5.74 18.42
N ASP A 123 -4.42 -6.00 19.53
CA ASP A 123 -4.47 -7.37 20.04
C ASP A 123 -5.39 -8.27 19.22
N THR A 124 -6.21 -7.71 18.35
CA THR A 124 -7.01 -8.53 17.43
C THR A 124 -6.32 -8.67 16.08
N LEU A 125 -5.17 -8.02 15.91
CA LEU A 125 -4.41 -8.04 14.68
C LEU A 125 -2.95 -8.25 15.03
N ARG A 126 -2.08 -8.23 14.04
CA ARG A 126 -0.67 -8.15 14.30
C ARG A 126 -0.37 -6.81 14.99
N PRO A 127 0.54 -6.78 15.96
CA PRO A 127 0.82 -5.53 16.67
C PRO A 127 1.23 -4.42 15.72
N GLY A 128 0.59 -3.26 15.88
CA GLY A 128 0.94 -2.09 15.09
C GLY A 128 0.30 -1.99 13.73
N GLN A 129 -0.55 -2.95 13.35
CA GLN A 129 -1.16 -2.91 12.02
C GLN A 129 -2.32 -1.93 11.91
N GLY A 130 -3.10 -1.80 12.95
CA GLY A 130 -4.40 -1.14 12.84
C GLY A 130 -4.36 0.24 12.25
N VAL A 131 -3.49 1.11 12.77
CA VAL A 131 -3.46 2.51 12.33
C VAL A 131 -2.94 2.63 10.91
N GLY A 132 -1.83 1.95 10.61
CA GLY A 132 -1.23 2.07 9.29
C GLY A 132 -2.15 1.59 8.19
N LEU A 133 -2.82 0.48 8.41
CA LEU A 133 -3.71 -0.05 7.39
C LEU A 133 -4.98 0.76 7.24
N SER A 134 -5.51 1.32 8.33
CA SER A 134 -6.70 2.14 8.22
C SER A 134 -6.40 3.44 7.48
N VAL A 135 -5.21 4.00 7.68
CA VAL A 135 -4.80 5.19 6.96
C VAL A 135 -4.63 4.89 5.46
N ALA A 136 -4.00 3.76 5.16
CA ALA A 136 -3.84 3.36 3.77
C ALA A 136 -5.22 3.18 3.10
N ARG A 137 -6.16 2.58 3.81
CA ARG A 137 -7.51 2.38 3.30
C ARG A 137 -8.18 3.71 3.01
N GLU A 138 -8.01 4.68 3.90
CA GLU A 138 -8.60 5.99 3.71
C GLU A 138 -8.11 6.65 2.43
N ILE A 139 -6.81 6.56 2.18
CA ILE A 139 -6.24 7.14 0.98
C ILE A 139 -6.75 6.42 -0.26
N VAL A 140 -6.73 5.10 -0.22
CA VAL A 140 -7.14 4.29 -1.36
C VAL A 140 -8.62 4.53 -1.69
N ASP A 141 -9.45 4.75 -0.66
CA ASP A 141 -10.85 5.06 -0.88
C ASP A 141 -11.02 6.34 -1.70
N GLN A 142 -10.15 7.32 -1.54
CA GLN A 142 -10.23 8.54 -2.33
C GLN A 142 -9.96 8.30 -3.81
N TYR A 143 -9.30 7.20 -4.13
CA TYR A 143 -9.05 6.81 -5.52
C TYR A 143 -10.09 5.80 -6.00
N GLU A 144 -11.18 5.64 -5.24
CA GLU A 144 -12.25 4.69 -5.57
C GLU A 144 -11.67 3.28 -5.72
N GLY A 145 -10.74 2.95 -4.85
CA GLY A 145 -10.09 1.66 -4.85
C GLY A 145 -10.39 0.86 -3.61
N LYS A 146 -9.60 -0.17 -3.40
CA LYS A 146 -9.79 -1.02 -2.22
C LYS A 146 -8.50 -1.77 -1.92
N ILE A 147 -8.44 -2.35 -0.74
CA ILE A 147 -7.34 -3.20 -0.33
C ILE A 147 -7.93 -4.55 0.03
N GLU A 148 -7.40 -5.60 -0.57
CA GLU A 148 -7.85 -6.96 -0.32
C GLU A 148 -6.74 -7.77 0.32
N THR A 149 -7.11 -8.67 1.23
CA THR A 149 -6.14 -9.51 1.91
C THR A 149 -6.37 -10.96 1.53
N GLY A 150 -5.32 -11.73 1.60
CA GLY A 150 -5.39 -13.15 1.28
C GLY A 150 -4.15 -13.86 1.80
N GLU A 151 -3.97 -15.06 1.32
CA GLU A 151 -2.83 -15.87 1.69
C GLU A 151 -1.83 -15.87 0.55
N SER A 152 -0.57 -15.75 0.91
CA SER A 152 0.51 -15.77 -0.06
C SER A 152 0.99 -17.19 -0.32
N LEU A 153 1.40 -17.45 -1.54
CA LEU A 153 2.08 -18.71 -1.85
C LEU A 153 3.41 -18.83 -1.11
N LEU A 154 3.92 -17.71 -0.58
CA LEU A 154 5.11 -17.73 0.26
C LEU A 154 4.82 -18.21 1.67
N GLY A 155 3.56 -18.37 2.01
CA GLY A 155 3.18 -18.88 3.32
C GLY A 155 2.60 -17.84 4.26
N GLY A 156 2.75 -16.58 3.96
CA GLY A 156 2.27 -15.52 4.81
C GLY A 156 1.09 -14.76 4.21
N ALA A 157 1.09 -13.45 4.39
CA ALA A 157 -0.02 -12.61 3.95
C ALA A 157 0.17 -12.13 2.51
N ARG A 158 -0.93 -11.95 1.83
CA ARG A 158 -0.96 -11.32 0.51
C ARG A 158 -1.90 -10.14 0.62
N MET A 159 -1.39 -8.95 0.34
CA MET A 159 -2.22 -7.76 0.35
C MET A 159 -2.18 -7.15 -1.03
N GLU A 160 -3.36 -6.90 -1.57
CA GLU A 160 -3.46 -6.30 -2.90
C GLU A 160 -4.13 -4.95 -2.75
N VAL A 161 -3.40 -3.89 -3.10
CA VAL A 161 -3.99 -2.57 -3.12
C VAL A 161 -4.38 -2.25 -4.56
N ILE A 162 -5.60 -1.76 -4.72
CA ILE A 162 -6.14 -1.45 -6.03
C ILE A 162 -6.49 0.03 -6.02
N PHE A 163 -5.76 0.79 -6.83
CA PHE A 163 -6.07 2.20 -7.02
C PHE A 163 -6.97 2.33 -8.23
N GLY A 164 -8.13 2.93 -8.06
CA GLY A 164 -9.00 3.25 -9.17
C GLY A 164 -8.62 4.59 -9.76
N ARG A 165 -9.43 5.08 -10.68
CA ARG A 165 -9.24 6.40 -11.30
C ARG A 165 -7.86 6.55 -11.93
N GLN A 166 -7.37 5.47 -12.52
CA GLN A 166 -6.01 5.47 -13.05
C GLN A 166 -5.95 5.77 -14.53
N GLN A 167 -7.09 5.89 -15.17
CA GLN A 167 -7.08 6.24 -16.56
C GLN A 167 -6.67 7.70 -16.70
N PRO A 168 -5.62 8.02 -17.43
CA PRO A 168 -5.21 9.42 -17.58
C PRO A 168 -6.32 10.20 -18.28
N VAL A 169 -6.36 11.50 -18.01
CA VAL A 169 -7.29 12.34 -18.72
C VAL A 169 -6.87 12.39 -20.17
N LEU A 170 -7.72 11.90 -21.04
CA LEU A 170 -7.42 11.95 -22.39
C LEU A 170 -7.69 13.29 -22.87
N ASN A 171 -6.85 13.77 -23.54
CA ASN A 171 -7.02 14.98 -23.99
C ASN A 171 -7.81 15.03 -24.97
N ASP A 172 -8.49 14.70 -25.24
CA ASP A 172 -9.30 14.77 -25.94
C ASP A 172 -9.43 15.63 -26.51
N SER A 173 -9.13 15.84 -26.48
CA SER A 173 -9.18 16.66 -26.95
C SER A 173 -8.87 16.86 -27.47
#